data_e00b56148d644486509ef199ca018132
#
_entry.id   e00b56148d644486509ef199ca018132
#
_cell.length_a   1.000
_cell.length_b   1.000
_cell.length_c   1.000
_cell.angle_alpha   90.00
_cell.angle_beta   90.00
_cell.angle_gamma   90.00
#
_symmetry.space_group_name_H-M   'P 1'
#
loop_
_entity.id
_entity.type
_entity.pdbx_description
1 polymer ?
#
loop_
_entity_poly.entity_id
_entity_poly.type
_entity_poly.pdbx_seq_one_letter_code
_entity_poly.pdbx_strand_id
1 'polypeptide(L)'
;VFSHYGPYEFMMKDENAKRMGIPVPLFNLVYHDCFILPWPMDKKQEDYMLYALLNGGISYVVRNAPYDNVDGNFGSDGLSIEDRITRANIVLDFYQRIKNEEMVEHKIINDHVQQATFSNNITIEINTKENTYTIL
;
A
#
# COMPACT_ATOMS: atom_id res chain seq x y z
N VAL A 1 -0.19 14.17 11.32
CA VAL A 1 -1.64 14.06 11.19
C VAL A 1 -1.99 12.80 10.44
N PHE A 2 -2.93 12.02 10.95
CA PHE A 2 -3.45 10.84 10.27
C PHE A 2 -4.60 11.25 9.36
N SER A 3 -4.59 10.76 8.13
CA SER A 3 -5.70 10.89 7.19
C SER A 3 -6.46 9.58 7.08
N HIS A 4 -7.78 9.65 7.07
CA HIS A 4 -8.63 8.52 6.71
C HIS A 4 -8.80 8.39 5.19
N TYR A 5 -8.24 9.33 4.44
CA TYR A 5 -8.18 9.27 3.00
C TYR A 5 -7.15 8.21 2.61
N GLY A 6 -7.57 7.12 2.14
CA GLY A 6 -6.63 6.07 1.88
C GLY A 6 -7.22 4.90 1.14
N PRO A 7 -6.77 3.71 1.44
CA PRO A 7 -6.99 2.50 0.65
C PRO A 7 -8.46 2.17 0.38
N TYR A 8 -9.38 2.66 1.18
CA TYR A 8 -10.80 2.34 1.02
C TYR A 8 -11.42 2.86 -0.28
N GLU A 9 -10.93 3.93 -0.83
CA GLU A 9 -11.43 4.48 -2.09
C GLU A 9 -10.91 3.71 -3.30
N PHE A 10 -9.70 3.16 -3.18
CA PHE A 10 -9.10 2.32 -4.20
C PHE A 10 -9.60 0.88 -4.15
N MET A 11 -10.09 0.47 -3.00
CA MET A 11 -10.47 -0.89 -2.74
C MET A 11 -11.96 -0.94 -2.61
N MET A 12 -12.61 -0.94 -3.72
CA MET A 12 -14.04 -1.17 -3.78
C MET A 12 -14.34 -2.46 -3.04
N LYS A 13 -15.25 -2.38 -2.10
CA LYS A 13 -15.68 -3.50 -1.26
C LYS A 13 -16.32 -4.63 -2.06
N ASP A 14 -16.63 -4.38 -3.31
CA ASP A 14 -17.25 -5.34 -4.21
C ASP A 14 -16.14 -6.05 -4.98
N GLU A 15 -15.93 -7.31 -4.68
CA GLU A 15 -15.01 -8.19 -5.41
C GLU A 15 -15.33 -8.30 -6.90
N ASN A 16 -16.57 -7.96 -7.28
CA ASN A 16 -17.05 -7.96 -8.67
C ASN A 16 -16.91 -6.58 -9.35
N ALA A 17 -16.59 -5.53 -8.62
CA ALA A 17 -16.39 -4.22 -9.21
C ALA A 17 -15.06 -4.19 -9.96
N LYS A 18 -15.13 -4.24 -11.27
CA LYS A 18 -13.96 -3.99 -12.11
C LYS A 18 -13.46 -2.58 -11.84
N ARG A 19 -12.20 -2.45 -11.46
CA ARG A 19 -11.55 -1.15 -11.34
C ARG A 19 -11.70 -0.38 -12.65
N MET A 20 -12.31 0.78 -12.58
CA MET A 20 -12.40 1.69 -13.71
C MET A 20 -11.16 2.59 -13.73
N GLY A 21 -10.04 2.06 -14.24
CA GLY A 21 -8.81 2.82 -14.41
C GLY A 21 -7.65 2.38 -13.52
N ILE A 22 -6.54 3.07 -13.65
CA ILE A 22 -5.30 2.84 -12.89
C ILE A 22 -5.31 3.80 -11.69
N PRO A 23 -5.20 3.30 -10.44
CA PRO A 23 -5.13 4.17 -9.27
C PRO A 23 -3.84 4.99 -9.28
N VAL A 24 -3.94 6.30 -9.05
CA VAL A 24 -2.79 7.21 -8.97
C VAL A 24 -2.70 7.84 -7.59
N PRO A 25 -1.50 8.07 -7.04
CA PRO A 25 -1.29 8.62 -5.70
C PRO A 25 -1.46 10.14 -5.67
N LEU A 26 -2.55 10.67 -6.24
CA LEU A 26 -2.74 12.11 -6.42
C LEU A 26 -2.70 12.89 -5.10
N PHE A 27 -3.30 12.35 -4.05
CA PHE A 27 -3.27 12.97 -2.72
C PHE A 27 -1.84 13.05 -2.18
N ASN A 28 -1.04 12.00 -2.34
CA ASN A 28 0.32 11.95 -1.84
C ASN A 28 1.28 12.80 -2.67
N LEU A 29 1.02 13.00 -3.96
CA LEU A 29 1.78 13.96 -4.76
C LEU A 29 1.71 15.40 -4.22
N VAL A 30 0.61 15.72 -3.52
CA VAL A 30 0.41 17.07 -2.98
C VAL A 30 0.74 17.16 -1.50
N TYR A 31 0.51 16.09 -0.73
CA TYR A 31 0.46 16.15 0.73
C TYR A 31 1.29 15.07 1.44
N HIS A 32 2.19 14.36 0.76
CA HIS A 32 2.91 13.24 1.38
C HIS A 32 3.68 13.65 2.64
N ASP A 33 4.31 14.81 2.63
CA ASP A 33 5.06 15.37 3.74
C ASP A 33 4.19 15.89 4.90
N CYS A 34 2.89 16.10 4.65
CA CYS A 34 1.93 16.66 5.60
C CYS A 34 1.10 15.62 6.35
N PHE A 35 0.88 14.44 5.76
CA PHE A 35 -0.06 13.45 6.27
C PHE A 35 0.55 12.04 6.33
N ILE A 36 0.13 11.28 7.31
CA ILE A 36 0.44 9.86 7.42
C ILE A 36 -0.77 9.07 6.94
N LEU A 37 -0.56 8.22 5.93
CA LEU A 37 -1.59 7.35 5.37
C LEU A 37 -1.38 5.91 5.84
N PRO A 38 -2.22 5.42 6.76
CA PRO A 38 -2.12 4.06 7.24
C PRO A 38 -2.75 3.06 6.26
N TRP A 39 -2.02 1.97 5.99
CA TRP A 39 -2.44 0.87 5.13
C TRP A 39 -2.51 -0.44 5.90
N PRO A 40 -3.64 -1.18 5.84
CA PRO A 40 -3.77 -2.47 6.50
C PRO A 40 -3.00 -3.57 5.75
N MET A 41 -2.31 -4.42 6.49
CA MET A 41 -1.57 -5.56 5.94
C MET A 41 -2.27 -6.90 6.18
N ASP A 42 -3.58 -6.86 6.42
CA ASP A 42 -4.35 -8.02 6.88
C ASP A 42 -4.86 -8.90 5.77
N LYS A 43 -5.04 -8.33 4.57
CA LYS A 43 -5.66 -9.03 3.45
C LYS A 43 -4.63 -9.58 2.49
N LYS A 44 -4.95 -10.77 1.97
CA LYS A 44 -4.19 -11.43 0.91
C LYS A 44 -4.26 -10.68 -0.44
N GLN A 45 -5.12 -9.67 -0.57
CA GLN A 45 -5.13 -8.84 -1.76
C GLN A 45 -3.77 -8.18 -1.91
N GLU A 46 -3.08 -8.62 -2.91
CA GLU A 46 -1.64 -8.45 -3.13
C GLU A 46 -1.26 -7.00 -3.31
N ASP A 47 -2.18 -6.23 -3.86
CA ASP A 47 -1.99 -4.83 -4.17
C ASP A 47 -1.84 -3.91 -2.95
N TYR A 48 -2.30 -4.31 -1.76
CA TYR A 48 -2.25 -3.44 -0.57
C TYR A 48 -0.84 -3.04 -0.19
N MET A 49 0.08 -4.00 -0.14
CA MET A 49 1.47 -3.72 0.18
C MET A 49 2.12 -2.88 -0.94
N LEU A 50 1.87 -3.23 -2.20
CA LEU A 50 2.45 -2.50 -3.34
C LEU A 50 1.95 -1.06 -3.40
N TYR A 51 0.64 -0.84 -3.21
CA TYR A 51 0.11 0.53 -3.17
C TYR A 51 0.51 1.29 -1.92
N ALA A 52 0.70 0.64 -0.77
CA ALA A 52 1.27 1.28 0.40
C ALA A 52 2.69 1.80 0.11
N LEU A 53 3.52 1.00 -0.56
CA LEU A 53 4.85 1.40 -1.00
C LEU A 53 4.80 2.56 -2.01
N LEU A 54 3.97 2.43 -3.06
CA LEU A 54 3.83 3.47 -4.09
C LEU A 54 3.38 4.81 -3.50
N ASN A 55 2.47 4.78 -2.53
CA ASN A 55 1.94 5.97 -1.88
C ASN A 55 2.84 6.51 -0.75
N GLY A 56 3.92 5.82 -0.40
CA GLY A 56 4.75 6.20 0.73
C GLY A 56 4.02 6.14 2.07
N GLY A 57 3.06 5.23 2.20
CA GLY A 57 2.24 5.08 3.38
C GLY A 57 2.92 4.32 4.51
N ILE A 58 2.29 4.32 5.68
CA ILE A 58 2.69 3.50 6.83
C ILE A 58 1.80 2.26 6.92
N SER A 59 2.34 1.15 7.37
CA SER A 59 1.58 -0.07 7.59
C SER A 59 1.05 -0.20 9.00
N TYR A 60 -0.06 -0.93 9.15
CA TYR A 60 -0.54 -1.42 10.43
C TYR A 60 -1.09 -2.83 10.31
N VAL A 61 -1.09 -3.55 11.43
CA VAL A 61 -1.60 -4.93 11.53
C VAL A 61 -2.73 -4.96 12.53
N VAL A 62 -3.87 -5.54 12.15
CA VAL A 62 -5.00 -5.80 13.03
C VAL A 62 -4.93 -7.25 13.49
N ARG A 63 -4.93 -7.48 14.81
CA ARG A 63 -4.78 -8.81 15.37
C ARG A 63 -6.02 -9.68 15.18
N ASN A 64 -7.20 -9.08 15.33
CA ASN A 64 -8.49 -9.76 15.23
C ASN A 64 -9.30 -9.11 14.10
N ALA A 65 -8.88 -9.35 12.87
CA ALA A 65 -9.63 -8.85 11.73
C ALA A 65 -10.97 -9.59 11.59
N PRO A 66 -12.04 -8.92 11.12
CA PRO A 66 -13.38 -9.52 11.01
C PRO A 66 -13.46 -10.77 10.14
N TYR A 67 -12.41 -11.03 9.36
CA TYR A 67 -12.25 -12.19 8.50
C TYR A 67 -11.37 -13.30 9.11
N ASP A 68 -10.83 -13.08 10.31
CA ASP A 68 -10.20 -14.14 11.08
C ASP A 68 -11.30 -15.01 11.66
N ASN A 69 -11.34 -16.29 11.29
CA ASN A 69 -12.32 -17.21 11.84
C ASN A 69 -12.11 -17.40 13.34
N VAL A 70 -13.20 -17.62 14.06
CA VAL A 70 -13.23 -17.86 15.51
C VAL A 70 -12.36 -19.05 15.92
N ASP A 71 -12.09 -19.98 15.01
CA ASP A 71 -11.27 -21.19 15.22
C ASP A 71 -9.78 -21.00 14.90
N GLY A 72 -9.33 -19.77 14.68
CA GLY A 72 -7.93 -19.49 14.31
C GLY A 72 -7.56 -19.87 12.88
N ASN A 73 -8.50 -20.38 12.11
CA ASN A 73 -8.35 -20.53 10.67
C ASN A 73 -8.62 -19.18 10.03
N PHE A 74 -7.59 -18.62 9.42
CA PHE A 74 -7.72 -17.42 8.60
C PHE A 74 -8.75 -17.69 7.52
N GLY A 75 -9.73 -16.81 7.37
CA GLY A 75 -10.66 -16.87 6.24
C GLY A 75 -9.88 -16.96 4.94
N SER A 76 -10.50 -17.46 3.87
CA SER A 76 -9.84 -17.68 2.56
C SER A 76 -9.04 -16.48 2.05
N ASP A 77 -9.31 -15.30 2.56
CA ASP A 77 -8.70 -14.02 2.16
C ASP A 77 -7.77 -13.42 3.23
N GLY A 78 -7.57 -14.10 4.36
CA GLY A 78 -6.71 -13.65 5.45
C GLY A 78 -5.26 -14.13 5.30
N LEU A 79 -4.30 -13.26 5.60
CA LEU A 79 -2.90 -13.62 5.75
C LEU A 79 -2.63 -14.15 7.16
N SER A 80 -1.65 -15.03 7.31
CA SER A 80 -1.12 -15.41 8.62
C SER A 80 -0.57 -14.16 9.35
N ILE A 81 -0.45 -14.23 10.67
CA ILE A 81 0.13 -13.13 11.47
C ILE A 81 1.57 -12.86 11.04
N GLU A 82 2.34 -13.90 10.78
CA GLU A 82 3.74 -13.80 10.33
C GLU A 82 3.83 -13.09 8.99
N ASP A 83 2.96 -13.41 8.04
CA ASP A 83 2.93 -12.74 6.73
C ASP A 83 2.50 -11.28 6.85
N ARG A 84 1.53 -10.98 7.71
CA ARG A 84 1.11 -9.60 8.00
C ARG A 84 2.27 -8.78 8.56
N ILE A 85 3.01 -9.33 9.52
CA ILE A 85 4.17 -8.67 10.14
C ILE A 85 5.28 -8.48 9.11
N THR A 86 5.55 -9.48 8.29
CA THR A 86 6.57 -9.39 7.23
C THR A 86 6.25 -8.27 6.25
N ARG A 87 5.02 -8.21 5.75
CA ARG A 87 4.57 -7.13 4.85
C ARG A 87 4.61 -5.76 5.53
N ALA A 88 4.17 -5.69 6.78
CA ALA A 88 4.20 -4.46 7.55
C ALA A 88 5.63 -3.93 7.72
N ASN A 89 6.58 -4.79 8.01
CA ASN A 89 7.99 -4.41 8.14
C ASN A 89 8.58 -3.90 6.82
N ILE A 90 8.26 -4.54 5.69
CA ILE A 90 8.69 -4.06 4.36
C ILE A 90 8.22 -2.61 4.14
N VAL A 91 6.94 -2.34 4.39
CA VAL A 91 6.37 -1.00 4.22
C VAL A 91 6.98 0.00 5.21
N LEU A 92 7.15 -0.40 6.47
CA LEU A 92 7.76 0.46 7.51
C LEU A 92 9.21 0.80 7.21
N ASP A 93 10.00 -0.17 6.76
CA ASP A 93 11.41 0.06 6.40
C ASP A 93 11.54 1.03 5.23
N PHE A 94 10.66 0.92 4.25
CA PHE A 94 10.60 1.89 3.16
C PHE A 94 10.15 3.26 3.66
N TYR A 95 9.06 3.31 4.46
CA TYR A 95 8.54 4.54 5.03
C TYR A 95 9.61 5.32 5.83
N GLN A 96 10.45 4.64 6.60
CA GLN A 96 11.52 5.31 7.36
C GLN A 96 12.49 6.11 6.48
N ARG A 97 12.64 5.71 5.22
CA ARG A 97 13.53 6.40 4.26
C ARG A 97 12.91 7.64 3.65
N ILE A 98 11.57 7.74 3.64
CA ILE A 98 10.83 8.77 2.88
C ILE A 98 9.84 9.57 3.73
N LYS A 99 9.72 9.31 5.02
CA LYS A 99 8.68 9.89 5.90
C LYS A 99 8.64 11.41 5.98
N ASN A 100 9.75 12.08 5.67
CA ASN A 100 9.87 13.54 5.69
C ASN A 100 10.07 14.13 4.29
N GLU A 101 9.90 13.31 3.27
CA GLU A 101 10.17 13.69 1.89
C GLU A 101 8.85 13.99 1.16
N GLU A 102 8.88 14.95 0.26
CA GLU A 102 7.79 15.17 -0.67
C GLU A 102 7.77 14.08 -1.74
N MET A 103 6.60 13.67 -2.20
CA MET A 103 6.48 12.90 -3.44
C MET A 103 6.56 13.89 -4.60
N VAL A 104 7.63 13.84 -5.37
CA VAL A 104 7.92 14.82 -6.42
C VAL A 104 7.49 14.35 -7.81
N GLU A 105 7.34 13.07 -8.00
CA GLU A 105 6.94 12.51 -9.30
C GLU A 105 6.20 11.20 -9.15
N HIS A 106 5.22 11.00 -10.01
CA HIS A 106 4.57 9.70 -10.23
C HIS A 106 4.50 9.42 -11.73
N LYS A 107 4.86 8.19 -12.12
CA LYS A 107 4.83 7.72 -13.50
C LYS A 107 4.02 6.44 -13.63
N ILE A 108 3.15 6.38 -14.63
CA ILE A 108 2.52 5.16 -15.11
C ILE A 108 3.38 4.67 -16.28
N ILE A 109 4.06 3.54 -16.09
CA ILE A 109 4.88 2.93 -17.13
C ILE A 109 4.01 2.10 -18.07
N ASN A 110 3.09 1.32 -17.48
CA ASN A 110 2.05 0.59 -18.19
C ASN A 110 0.90 0.25 -17.22
N ASP A 111 -0.09 -0.54 -17.66
CA ASP A 111 -1.28 -0.89 -16.87
C ASP A 111 -0.98 -1.58 -15.54
N HIS A 112 0.22 -2.13 -15.36
CA HIS A 112 0.62 -2.88 -14.17
C HIS A 112 1.84 -2.32 -13.45
N VAL A 113 2.58 -1.41 -14.10
CA VAL A 113 3.85 -0.89 -13.54
C VAL A 113 3.73 0.61 -13.31
N GLN A 114 4.00 1.02 -12.09
CA GLN A 114 3.99 2.42 -11.68
C GLN A 114 5.25 2.75 -10.87
N GLN A 115 5.67 4.00 -10.92
CA GLN A 115 6.79 4.52 -10.14
C GLN A 115 6.37 5.76 -9.37
N ALA A 116 6.92 5.92 -8.17
CA ALA A 116 6.86 7.16 -7.40
C ALA A 116 8.28 7.56 -6.99
N THR A 117 8.61 8.85 -7.14
CA THR A 117 9.92 9.40 -6.76
C THR A 117 9.73 10.44 -5.66
N PHE A 118 10.61 10.39 -4.67
CA PHE A 118 10.61 11.29 -3.52
C PHE A 118 11.75 12.30 -3.60
N SER A 119 11.67 13.41 -2.85
CA SER A 119 12.59 14.54 -2.91
C SER A 119 14.05 14.18 -2.58
N ASN A 120 14.28 13.10 -1.88
CA ASN A 120 15.63 12.55 -1.64
C ASN A 120 16.15 11.64 -2.77
N ASN A 121 15.49 11.62 -3.93
CA ASN A 121 15.81 10.84 -5.12
C ASN A 121 15.59 9.31 -4.96
N ILE A 122 14.92 8.87 -3.90
CA ILE A 122 14.49 7.48 -3.81
C ILE A 122 13.28 7.29 -4.71
N THR A 123 13.34 6.27 -5.58
CA THR A 123 12.23 5.87 -6.44
C THR A 123 11.78 4.47 -6.06
N ILE A 124 10.48 4.28 -5.92
CA ILE A 124 9.85 2.97 -5.80
C ILE A 124 9.14 2.62 -7.11
N GLU A 125 9.39 1.45 -7.63
CA GLU A 125 8.63 0.86 -8.72
C GLU A 125 7.82 -0.30 -8.19
N ILE A 126 6.56 -0.39 -8.58
CA ILE A 126 5.69 -1.51 -8.28
C ILE A 126 5.23 -2.18 -9.57
N ASN A 127 5.06 -3.51 -9.53
CA ASN A 127 4.46 -4.30 -10.59
C ASN A 127 3.32 -5.15 -10.03
N THR A 128 2.08 -4.77 -10.30
CA THR A 128 0.89 -5.43 -9.79
C THR A 128 0.58 -6.75 -10.47
N LYS A 129 1.12 -7.00 -11.67
CA LYS A 129 0.97 -8.27 -12.37
C LYS A 129 1.85 -9.37 -11.80
N GLU A 130 3.09 -9.01 -11.46
CA GLU A 130 4.09 -9.94 -10.93
C GLU A 130 4.15 -9.92 -9.41
N ASN A 131 3.41 -9.02 -8.79
CA ASN A 131 3.39 -8.79 -7.35
C ASN A 131 4.79 -8.52 -6.78
N THR A 132 5.54 -7.64 -7.44
CA THR A 132 6.90 -7.28 -7.07
C THR A 132 7.09 -5.77 -6.92
N TYR A 133 8.15 -5.39 -6.23
CA TYR A 133 8.57 -3.99 -6.13
C TYR A 133 10.10 -3.90 -6.21
N THR A 134 10.58 -2.73 -6.62
CA THR A 134 12.01 -2.40 -6.69
C THR A 134 12.24 -1.00 -6.14
N ILE A 135 13.24 -0.83 -5.30
CA ILE A 135 13.71 0.47 -4.83
C ILE A 135 14.94 0.85 -5.65
N LEU A 136 14.87 1.98 -6.34
CA LEU A 136 15.91 2.53 -7.21
C LEU A 136 16.63 3.70 -6.55
#